data_bdff3aef326c978460f2d743be499ed7
#
_entry.id   bdff3aef326c978460f2d743be499ed7
#
_cell.length_a   1.000
_cell.length_b   1.000
_cell.length_c   1.000
_cell.angle_alpha   90.00
_cell.angle_beta   90.00
_cell.angle_gamma   90.00
#
_symmetry.space_group_name_H-M   'P 1'
#
loop_
_entity.id
_entity.type
_entity.pdbx_description
1 polymer ?
#
loop_
_entity_poly.entity_id
_entity_poly.type
_entity_poly.pdbx_seq_one_letter_code
_entity_poly.pdbx_strand_id
1 'polypeptide(L)'
;MEESISRKLGFLGPKGTHSEAVANHLLSTYPEKFQTAIPYDTIYETINAVANDEIEYCVVPIENSIEGSINITLDTLVHEVNLKINHELIWAVHNQLLVKDQKTEIKYIVSHPQPLAQCHNFLQKNYPLAKIIPVDSTAKAAEIVAGGAENYAAIATNVAAKLYNLEIKASDIEDMNTNCTRFVVLHKDKQEVLGTKVATAIVCQLKGDNAGALCEILQEFAKRNVNLTKIESRPARTGLGEYIFFLNIEGSVLTENIKETLTAVAEKCLWVKNLGSFNVEKIDNKIKKVVI
;
A
#
# COMPACT_ATOMS: atom_id res chain seq x y z
N MET A 1 31.63 -16.49 1.24
CA MET A 1 30.96 -15.66 0.23
C MET A 1 29.75 -15.06 0.93
N GLU A 2 29.88 -13.84 1.38
CA GLU A 2 28.73 -13.07 1.85
C GLU A 2 27.88 -12.77 0.60
N GLU A 3 26.80 -13.53 0.39
CA GLU A 3 25.74 -13.11 -0.52
C GLU A 3 25.23 -11.77 0.01
N SER A 4 25.50 -10.71 -0.74
CA SER A 4 25.14 -9.37 -0.33
C SER A 4 23.63 -9.31 -0.04
N ILE A 5 23.27 -9.04 1.20
CA ILE A 5 21.91 -8.69 1.66
C ILE A 5 21.39 -7.49 0.86
N SER A 6 22.31 -6.75 0.23
CA SER A 6 22.07 -5.53 -0.51
C SER A 6 21.16 -5.77 -1.74
N ARG A 7 20.10 -4.94 -1.84
CA ARG A 7 19.19 -4.80 -2.98
C ARG A 7 18.03 -5.82 -3.06
N LYS A 8 17.73 -6.52 -1.95
CA LYS A 8 16.53 -7.35 -1.83
C LYS A 8 15.36 -6.50 -1.36
N LEU A 9 14.22 -6.61 -2.04
CA LEU A 9 12.96 -5.94 -1.71
C LEU A 9 11.92 -6.96 -1.27
N GLY A 10 11.53 -6.94 0.00
CA GLY A 10 10.42 -7.76 0.51
C GLY A 10 9.06 -7.19 0.09
N PHE A 11 8.07 -8.04 -0.15
CA PHE A 11 6.70 -7.62 -0.39
C PHE A 11 5.69 -8.62 0.19
N LEU A 12 4.44 -8.15 0.45
CA LEU A 12 3.37 -9.03 0.88
C LEU A 12 2.97 -9.97 -0.26
N GLY A 13 3.19 -11.28 -0.08
CA GLY A 13 2.74 -12.33 -0.99
C GLY A 13 1.23 -12.56 -0.98
N PRO A 14 0.78 -13.58 -1.69
CA PRO A 14 1.56 -14.38 -2.64
C PRO A 14 1.91 -13.64 -3.93
N LYS A 15 2.65 -14.29 -4.83
CA LYS A 15 2.86 -13.79 -6.20
C LYS A 15 1.53 -13.64 -6.95
N GLY A 16 1.44 -12.73 -7.92
CA GLY A 16 0.22 -12.42 -8.65
C GLY A 16 -0.65 -11.32 -7.99
N THR A 17 -0.19 -10.72 -6.88
CA THR A 17 -0.90 -9.65 -6.16
C THR A 17 -0.52 -8.25 -6.63
N HIS A 18 -1.25 -7.22 -6.19
CA HIS A 18 -0.87 -5.81 -6.37
C HIS A 18 0.46 -5.49 -5.68
N SER A 19 0.76 -6.11 -4.54
CA SER A 19 2.04 -5.92 -3.85
C SER A 19 3.22 -6.39 -4.71
N GLU A 20 3.10 -7.54 -5.39
CA GLU A 20 4.10 -7.96 -6.37
C GLU A 20 4.19 -7.01 -7.57
N ALA A 21 3.05 -6.49 -8.05
CA ALA A 21 3.04 -5.52 -9.16
C ALA A 21 3.84 -4.26 -8.79
N VAL A 22 3.67 -3.74 -7.57
CA VAL A 22 4.43 -2.61 -7.04
C VAL A 22 5.91 -2.96 -6.89
N ALA A 23 6.24 -4.13 -6.34
CA ALA A 23 7.62 -4.57 -6.21
C ALA A 23 8.31 -4.66 -7.58
N ASN A 24 7.67 -5.25 -8.59
CA ASN A 24 8.19 -5.35 -9.95
C ASN A 24 8.36 -3.98 -10.62
N HIS A 25 7.45 -3.04 -10.35
CA HIS A 25 7.59 -1.65 -10.80
C HIS A 25 8.83 -1.01 -10.20
N LEU A 26 9.05 -1.15 -8.89
CA LEU A 26 10.25 -0.64 -8.22
C LEU A 26 11.54 -1.25 -8.76
N LEU A 27 11.58 -2.57 -9.01
CA LEU A 27 12.73 -3.25 -9.60
C LEU A 27 13.04 -2.70 -11.00
N SER A 28 12.03 -2.44 -11.81
CA SER A 28 12.20 -1.94 -13.18
C SER A 28 12.58 -0.46 -13.24
N THR A 29 12.09 0.34 -12.28
CA THR A 29 12.29 1.79 -12.26
C THR A 29 13.61 2.18 -11.57
N TYR A 30 14.01 1.42 -10.54
CA TYR A 30 15.18 1.68 -9.70
C TYR A 30 16.09 0.45 -9.60
N PRO A 31 16.63 -0.08 -10.75
CA PRO A 31 17.42 -1.31 -10.76
C PRO A 31 18.75 -1.19 -10.00
N GLU A 32 19.23 0.03 -9.79
CA GLU A 32 20.42 0.32 -8.97
C GLU A 32 20.15 0.11 -7.47
N LYS A 33 18.89 0.21 -7.02
CA LYS A 33 18.46 0.02 -5.63
C LYS A 33 17.87 -1.37 -5.37
N PHE A 34 17.07 -1.88 -6.30
CA PHE A 34 16.31 -3.11 -6.13
C PHE A 34 16.64 -4.11 -7.22
N GLN A 35 17.08 -5.31 -6.86
CA GLN A 35 17.45 -6.36 -7.82
C GLN A 35 16.57 -7.59 -7.75
N THR A 36 16.08 -7.93 -6.55
CA THR A 36 15.28 -9.14 -6.32
C THR A 36 14.12 -8.84 -5.41
N ALA A 37 12.91 -9.29 -5.80
CA ALA A 37 11.71 -9.21 -4.96
C ALA A 37 11.43 -10.55 -4.27
N ILE A 38 11.18 -10.51 -2.96
CA ILE A 38 10.96 -11.69 -2.11
C ILE A 38 9.57 -11.58 -1.47
N PRO A 39 8.66 -12.57 -1.71
CA PRO A 39 7.37 -12.61 -1.06
C PRO A 39 7.47 -13.07 0.39
N TYR A 40 6.68 -12.47 1.27
CA TYR A 40 6.46 -12.87 2.66
C TYR A 40 4.97 -13.16 2.88
N ASP A 41 4.64 -14.00 3.84
CA ASP A 41 3.25 -14.43 4.07
C ASP A 41 2.39 -13.34 4.72
N THR A 42 2.99 -12.46 5.52
CA THR A 42 2.29 -11.38 6.23
C THR A 42 3.00 -10.03 6.11
N ILE A 43 2.24 -8.94 6.27
CA ILE A 43 2.81 -7.57 6.35
C ILE A 43 3.79 -7.49 7.53
N TYR A 44 3.44 -8.11 8.66
CA TYR A 44 4.24 -8.13 9.85
C TYR A 44 5.63 -8.75 9.60
N GLU A 45 5.67 -9.94 9.00
CA GLU A 45 6.94 -10.60 8.63
C GLU A 45 7.72 -9.78 7.62
N THR A 46 7.04 -9.20 6.63
CA THR A 46 7.69 -8.34 5.61
C THR A 46 8.43 -7.17 6.25
N ILE A 47 7.81 -6.48 7.23
CA ILE A 47 8.41 -5.35 7.93
C ILE A 47 9.56 -5.82 8.84
N ASN A 48 9.35 -6.90 9.59
CA ASN A 48 10.34 -7.42 10.51
C ASN A 48 11.59 -7.97 9.82
N ALA A 49 11.48 -8.49 8.59
CA ALA A 49 12.62 -8.91 7.81
C ALA A 49 13.62 -7.75 7.56
N VAL A 50 13.12 -6.51 7.38
CA VAL A 50 13.98 -5.31 7.31
C VAL A 50 14.54 -4.96 8.70
N ALA A 51 13.71 -5.01 9.74
CA ALA A 51 14.13 -4.68 11.09
C ALA A 51 15.22 -5.63 11.61
N ASN A 52 15.21 -6.89 11.17
CA ASN A 52 16.16 -7.94 11.54
C ASN A 52 17.37 -8.06 10.59
N ASP A 53 17.53 -7.16 9.60
CA ASP A 53 18.62 -7.19 8.61
C ASP A 53 18.63 -8.43 7.70
N GLU A 54 17.48 -9.11 7.51
CA GLU A 54 17.33 -10.23 6.56
C GLU A 54 17.27 -9.72 5.10
N ILE A 55 16.65 -8.55 4.93
CA ILE A 55 16.56 -7.81 3.67
C ILE A 55 16.78 -6.32 3.93
N GLU A 56 17.16 -5.57 2.90
CA GLU A 56 17.46 -4.14 3.02
C GLU A 56 16.19 -3.28 2.97
N TYR A 57 15.25 -3.63 2.10
CA TYR A 57 14.02 -2.87 1.87
C TYR A 57 12.80 -3.76 1.88
N CYS A 58 11.65 -3.20 2.24
CA CYS A 58 10.37 -3.82 1.93
C CYS A 58 9.37 -2.79 1.40
N VAL A 59 8.39 -3.27 0.62
CA VAL A 59 7.24 -2.48 0.19
C VAL A 59 5.97 -3.11 0.75
N VAL A 60 5.20 -2.31 1.51
CA VAL A 60 3.95 -2.75 2.15
C VAL A 60 2.85 -1.73 1.93
N PRO A 61 1.58 -2.17 1.85
CA PRO A 61 0.46 -1.27 1.77
C PRO A 61 0.21 -0.60 3.14
N ILE A 62 -0.14 0.70 3.13
CA ILE A 62 -0.44 1.48 4.35
C ILE A 62 -1.88 2.00 4.38
N GLU A 63 -2.50 2.17 3.21
CA GLU A 63 -3.86 2.68 3.09
C GLU A 63 -4.48 2.28 1.74
N ASN A 64 -5.78 1.99 1.73
CA ASN A 64 -6.57 1.86 0.52
C ASN A 64 -7.66 2.93 0.51
N SER A 65 -7.93 3.56 -0.64
CA SER A 65 -8.88 4.68 -0.75
C SER A 65 -10.34 4.30 -0.47
N ILE A 66 -10.68 3.02 -0.46
CA ILE A 66 -12.03 2.51 -0.20
C ILE A 66 -12.12 1.92 1.21
N GLU A 67 -11.13 1.13 1.64
CA GLU A 67 -11.15 0.42 2.92
C GLU A 67 -10.48 1.19 4.07
N GLY A 68 -9.73 2.24 3.74
CA GLY A 68 -9.02 3.04 4.73
C GLY A 68 -7.65 2.47 5.09
N SER A 69 -7.22 2.73 6.29
CA SER A 69 -5.86 2.46 6.76
C SER A 69 -5.61 0.98 7.06
N ILE A 70 -4.41 0.52 6.74
CA ILE A 70 -3.98 -0.85 7.03
C ILE A 70 -3.31 -0.86 8.39
N ASN A 71 -4.11 -1.23 9.38
CA ASN A 71 -3.79 -1.13 10.80
C ASN A 71 -2.50 -1.83 11.20
N ILE A 72 -2.25 -3.03 10.65
CA ILE A 72 -1.05 -3.80 10.98
C ILE A 72 0.23 -3.07 10.57
N THR A 73 0.23 -2.39 9.41
CA THR A 73 1.37 -1.59 8.96
C THR A 73 1.65 -0.42 9.90
N LEU A 74 0.60 0.34 10.24
CA LEU A 74 0.71 1.50 11.13
C LEU A 74 1.19 1.10 12.52
N ASP A 75 0.57 0.07 13.10
CA ASP A 75 0.87 -0.39 14.45
C ASP A 75 2.31 -0.93 14.56
N THR A 76 2.75 -1.73 13.58
CA THR A 76 4.13 -2.25 13.55
C THR A 76 5.13 -1.11 13.45
N LEU A 77 4.91 -0.12 12.58
CA LEU A 77 5.79 1.04 12.42
C LEU A 77 5.93 1.87 13.69
N VAL A 78 4.87 1.96 14.49
CA VAL A 78 4.92 2.77 15.73
C VAL A 78 5.53 2.03 16.89
N HIS A 79 5.05 0.81 17.13
CA HIS A 79 5.29 0.14 18.41
C HIS A 79 6.44 -0.86 18.38
N GLU A 80 6.80 -1.40 17.19
CA GLU A 80 7.64 -2.59 17.15
C GLU A 80 8.98 -2.38 16.43
N VAL A 81 9.03 -1.48 15.43
CA VAL A 81 10.25 -1.31 14.64
C VAL A 81 10.69 0.15 14.56
N ASN A 82 11.98 0.36 14.31
CA ASN A 82 12.52 1.69 14.03
C ASN A 82 12.93 1.81 12.56
N LEU A 83 11.93 1.84 11.68
CA LEU A 83 12.12 2.00 10.24
C LEU A 83 11.66 3.38 9.77
N LYS A 84 12.13 3.77 8.58
CA LYS A 84 11.78 5.00 7.90
C LYS A 84 11.07 4.70 6.59
N ILE A 85 10.12 5.56 6.23
CA ILE A 85 9.53 5.58 4.90
C ILE A 85 10.49 6.32 3.98
N ASN A 86 10.93 5.67 2.91
CA ASN A 86 11.85 6.24 1.92
C ASN A 86 11.17 6.60 0.61
N HIS A 87 10.03 5.98 0.33
CA HIS A 87 9.25 6.24 -0.88
C HIS A 87 7.79 5.89 -0.63
N GLU A 88 6.87 6.63 -1.23
CA GLU A 88 5.45 6.34 -1.25
C GLU A 88 4.96 6.23 -2.69
N LEU A 89 4.25 5.14 -2.99
CA LEU A 89 3.60 4.92 -4.27
C LEU A 89 2.08 4.92 -4.06
N ILE A 90 1.39 5.79 -4.79
CA ILE A 90 -0.06 5.77 -4.91
C ILE A 90 -0.39 4.95 -6.15
N TRP A 91 -0.75 3.68 -5.94
CA TRP A 91 -0.96 2.67 -6.97
C TRP A 91 -2.44 2.57 -7.33
N ALA A 92 -2.80 2.83 -8.57
CA ALA A 92 -4.16 2.61 -9.05
C ALA A 92 -4.47 1.10 -9.05
N VAL A 93 -5.65 0.73 -8.52
CA VAL A 93 -6.10 -0.66 -8.45
C VAL A 93 -7.01 -0.95 -9.63
N HIS A 94 -6.56 -1.83 -10.53
CA HIS A 94 -7.32 -2.29 -11.68
C HIS A 94 -7.57 -3.79 -11.60
N ASN A 95 -8.82 -4.18 -11.78
CA ASN A 95 -9.27 -5.57 -11.76
C ASN A 95 -9.53 -6.08 -13.17
N GLN A 96 -9.00 -7.25 -13.50
CA GLN A 96 -9.15 -7.89 -14.79
C GLN A 96 -10.02 -9.14 -14.66
N LEU A 97 -10.91 -9.38 -15.63
CA LEU A 97 -11.60 -10.67 -15.75
C LEU A 97 -10.74 -11.62 -16.57
N LEU A 98 -10.24 -12.65 -15.91
CA LEU A 98 -9.29 -13.61 -16.49
C LEU A 98 -9.96 -14.93 -16.78
N VAL A 99 -9.63 -15.51 -17.93
CA VAL A 99 -10.11 -16.84 -18.38
C VAL A 99 -8.94 -17.64 -18.91
N LYS A 100 -9.11 -18.96 -19.04
CA LYS A 100 -8.10 -19.84 -19.66
C LYS A 100 -8.12 -19.73 -21.19
N ASP A 101 -9.29 -19.49 -21.77
CA ASP A 101 -9.53 -19.32 -23.21
C ASP A 101 -10.65 -18.29 -23.43
N GLN A 102 -10.51 -17.41 -24.41
CA GLN A 102 -11.51 -16.39 -24.77
C GLN A 102 -12.89 -16.95 -25.10
N LYS A 103 -12.96 -18.22 -25.52
CA LYS A 103 -14.23 -18.91 -25.83
C LYS A 103 -14.92 -19.48 -24.60
N THR A 104 -14.31 -19.41 -23.41
CA THR A 104 -14.90 -19.92 -22.16
C THR A 104 -16.28 -19.32 -21.92
N GLU A 105 -17.30 -20.18 -21.80
CA GLU A 105 -18.62 -19.82 -21.28
C GLU A 105 -18.50 -19.66 -19.76
N ILE A 106 -18.70 -18.44 -19.24
CA ILE A 106 -18.49 -18.17 -17.82
C ILE A 106 -19.73 -18.51 -17.02
N LYS A 107 -19.62 -19.54 -16.17
CA LYS A 107 -20.68 -19.95 -15.20
C LYS A 107 -20.28 -19.69 -13.76
N TYR A 108 -18.98 -19.57 -13.50
CA TYR A 108 -18.43 -19.34 -12.16
C TYR A 108 -17.42 -18.20 -12.20
N ILE A 109 -17.54 -17.28 -11.27
CA ILE A 109 -16.57 -16.17 -11.12
C ILE A 109 -15.99 -16.25 -9.72
N VAL A 110 -14.67 -16.38 -9.67
CA VAL A 110 -13.91 -16.59 -8.44
C VAL A 110 -12.98 -15.41 -8.16
N SER A 111 -12.95 -14.90 -6.94
CA SER A 111 -11.98 -13.91 -6.46
C SER A 111 -12.05 -13.74 -4.94
N HIS A 112 -11.18 -12.90 -4.41
CA HIS A 112 -11.31 -12.39 -3.04
C HIS A 112 -12.61 -11.56 -2.90
N PRO A 113 -13.27 -11.56 -1.73
CA PRO A 113 -14.53 -10.81 -1.53
C PRO A 113 -14.47 -9.33 -1.94
N GLN A 114 -13.35 -8.66 -1.70
CA GLN A 114 -13.17 -7.24 -2.02
C GLN A 114 -13.26 -6.93 -3.53
N PRO A 115 -12.47 -7.52 -4.45
CA PRO A 115 -12.64 -7.33 -5.88
C PRO A 115 -14.02 -7.75 -6.40
N LEU A 116 -14.63 -8.79 -5.82
CA LEU A 116 -16.01 -9.19 -6.17
C LEU A 116 -17.01 -8.07 -5.89
N ALA A 117 -16.89 -7.41 -4.73
CA ALA A 117 -17.73 -6.27 -4.37
C ALA A 117 -17.43 -5.03 -5.23
N GLN A 118 -16.15 -4.77 -5.55
CA GLN A 118 -15.72 -3.63 -6.36
C GLN A 118 -16.10 -3.74 -7.85
N CYS A 119 -16.42 -4.94 -8.34
CA CYS A 119 -16.82 -5.21 -9.72
C CYS A 119 -18.30 -5.59 -9.84
N HIS A 120 -19.11 -5.36 -8.81
CA HIS A 120 -20.49 -5.84 -8.69
C HIS A 120 -21.36 -5.44 -9.87
N ASN A 121 -21.37 -4.16 -10.27
CA ASN A 121 -22.22 -3.65 -11.34
C ASN A 121 -21.81 -4.25 -12.70
N PHE A 122 -20.50 -4.37 -12.95
CA PHE A 122 -19.98 -5.03 -14.15
C PHE A 122 -20.45 -6.49 -14.22
N LEU A 123 -20.36 -7.22 -13.11
CA LEU A 123 -20.75 -8.62 -13.04
C LEU A 123 -22.27 -8.81 -13.24
N GLN A 124 -23.08 -8.01 -12.57
CA GLN A 124 -24.55 -8.08 -12.74
C GLN A 124 -24.98 -7.78 -14.16
N LYS A 125 -24.34 -6.82 -14.82
CA LYS A 125 -24.69 -6.43 -16.19
C LYS A 125 -24.28 -7.49 -17.22
N ASN A 126 -23.10 -8.08 -17.11
CA ASN A 126 -22.51 -8.91 -18.15
C ASN A 126 -22.62 -10.40 -17.86
N TYR A 127 -22.73 -10.81 -16.58
CA TYR A 127 -22.76 -12.21 -16.13
C TYR A 127 -23.80 -12.46 -15.03
N PRO A 128 -25.08 -12.06 -15.24
CA PRO A 128 -26.11 -12.10 -14.18
C PRO A 128 -26.41 -13.51 -13.66
N LEU A 129 -26.10 -14.55 -14.44
CA LEU A 129 -26.34 -15.96 -14.08
C LEU A 129 -25.09 -16.66 -13.53
N ALA A 130 -23.94 -16.00 -13.54
CA ALA A 130 -22.73 -16.61 -13.02
C ALA A 130 -22.76 -16.70 -11.49
N LYS A 131 -22.33 -17.86 -10.97
CA LYS A 131 -22.19 -18.07 -9.51
C LYS A 131 -20.90 -17.46 -9.04
N ILE A 132 -21.00 -16.58 -8.03
CA ILE A 132 -19.85 -15.93 -7.40
C ILE A 132 -19.27 -16.84 -6.31
N ILE A 133 -17.97 -17.07 -6.34
CA ILE A 133 -17.24 -17.95 -5.40
C ILE A 133 -16.11 -17.16 -4.73
N PRO A 134 -16.20 -16.81 -3.45
CA PRO A 134 -15.13 -16.15 -2.72
C PRO A 134 -13.99 -17.12 -2.40
N VAL A 135 -12.74 -16.61 -2.48
CA VAL A 135 -11.51 -17.32 -2.11
C VAL A 135 -10.56 -16.35 -1.38
N ASP A 136 -9.50 -16.89 -0.79
CA ASP A 136 -8.60 -16.16 0.12
C ASP A 136 -7.76 -15.06 -0.55
N SER A 137 -7.54 -15.14 -1.88
CA SER A 137 -6.81 -14.11 -2.62
C SER A 137 -7.15 -14.08 -4.12
N THR A 138 -6.89 -12.95 -4.78
CA THR A 138 -6.99 -12.83 -6.24
C THR A 138 -6.01 -13.75 -6.97
N ALA A 139 -4.83 -13.97 -6.40
CA ALA A 139 -3.84 -14.91 -6.94
C ALA A 139 -4.36 -16.36 -6.87
N LYS A 140 -5.01 -16.75 -5.76
CA LYS A 140 -5.65 -18.08 -5.63
C LYS A 140 -6.78 -18.26 -6.64
N ALA A 141 -7.54 -17.22 -6.91
CA ALA A 141 -8.56 -17.25 -7.95
C ALA A 141 -7.97 -17.51 -9.34
N ALA A 142 -6.88 -16.83 -9.69
CA ALA A 142 -6.17 -17.03 -10.96
C ALA A 142 -5.58 -18.46 -11.04
N GLU A 143 -5.01 -18.98 -9.96
CA GLU A 143 -4.50 -20.35 -9.87
C GLU A 143 -5.57 -21.39 -10.16
N ILE A 144 -6.77 -21.24 -9.58
CA ILE A 144 -7.92 -22.14 -9.81
C ILE A 144 -8.30 -22.19 -11.27
N VAL A 145 -8.40 -21.03 -11.94
CA VAL A 145 -8.73 -20.96 -13.36
C VAL A 145 -7.61 -21.55 -14.25
N ALA A 146 -6.37 -21.29 -13.92
CA ALA A 146 -5.21 -21.85 -14.62
C ALA A 146 -5.14 -23.38 -14.47
N GLY A 147 -5.53 -23.92 -13.34
CA GLY A 147 -5.63 -25.36 -13.06
C GLY A 147 -6.64 -26.13 -13.92
N GLY A 148 -7.43 -25.41 -14.77
CA GLY A 148 -8.34 -26.03 -15.73
C GLY A 148 -9.75 -26.23 -15.22
N ALA A 149 -10.19 -25.48 -14.18
CA ALA A 149 -11.58 -25.46 -13.78
C ALA A 149 -12.48 -24.99 -14.95
N GLU A 150 -13.38 -25.88 -15.38
CA GLU A 150 -14.24 -25.61 -16.54
C GLU A 150 -15.28 -24.51 -16.25
N ASN A 151 -15.48 -23.61 -17.20
CA ASN A 151 -16.46 -22.51 -17.11
C ASN A 151 -16.15 -21.49 -16.00
N TYR A 152 -14.91 -21.42 -15.51
CA TYR A 152 -14.48 -20.47 -14.50
C TYR A 152 -13.80 -19.24 -15.10
N ALA A 153 -14.04 -18.10 -14.47
CA ALA A 153 -13.29 -16.86 -14.67
C ALA A 153 -12.79 -16.35 -13.31
N ALA A 154 -11.63 -15.72 -13.29
CA ALA A 154 -11.10 -15.08 -12.10
C ALA A 154 -11.14 -13.55 -12.22
N ILE A 155 -11.44 -12.85 -11.13
CA ILE A 155 -11.10 -11.43 -11.03
C ILE A 155 -9.74 -11.34 -10.34
N ALA A 156 -8.74 -10.84 -11.07
CA ALA A 156 -7.38 -10.72 -10.54
C ALA A 156 -6.58 -9.62 -11.25
N THR A 157 -5.30 -9.51 -10.93
CA THR A 157 -4.39 -8.51 -11.48
C THR A 157 -3.87 -8.90 -12.87
N ASN A 158 -3.34 -7.91 -13.60
CA ASN A 158 -2.60 -8.16 -14.84
C ASN A 158 -1.33 -9.01 -14.60
N VAL A 159 -0.71 -8.88 -13.41
CA VAL A 159 0.46 -9.70 -13.04
C VAL A 159 0.06 -11.17 -12.89
N ALA A 160 -1.09 -11.44 -12.27
CA ALA A 160 -1.63 -12.79 -12.17
C ALA A 160 -1.95 -13.39 -13.54
N ALA A 161 -2.50 -12.60 -14.48
CA ALA A 161 -2.74 -13.07 -15.85
C ALA A 161 -1.46 -13.59 -16.50
N LYS A 162 -0.37 -12.83 -16.39
CA LYS A 162 0.94 -13.23 -16.95
C LYS A 162 1.53 -14.44 -16.22
N LEU A 163 1.50 -14.42 -14.89
CA LEU A 163 2.07 -15.48 -14.05
C LEU A 163 1.43 -16.84 -14.32
N TYR A 164 0.11 -16.87 -14.46
CA TYR A 164 -0.67 -18.09 -14.64
C TYR A 164 -1.03 -18.39 -16.11
N ASN A 165 -0.49 -17.61 -17.05
CA ASN A 165 -0.77 -17.75 -18.49
C ASN A 165 -2.27 -17.76 -18.81
N LEU A 166 -3.00 -16.78 -18.25
CA LEU A 166 -4.42 -16.56 -18.46
C LEU A 166 -4.67 -15.41 -19.42
N GLU A 167 -5.78 -15.50 -20.15
CA GLU A 167 -6.23 -14.45 -21.07
C GLU A 167 -7.13 -13.44 -20.37
N ILE A 168 -6.97 -12.16 -20.70
CA ILE A 168 -7.81 -11.08 -20.18
C ILE A 168 -9.08 -11.01 -21.05
N LYS A 169 -10.21 -11.44 -20.49
CA LYS A 169 -11.54 -11.39 -21.14
C LYS A 169 -12.13 -9.98 -21.13
N ALA A 170 -11.92 -9.25 -20.03
CA ALA A 170 -12.30 -7.85 -19.88
C ALA A 170 -11.31 -7.14 -18.97
N SER A 171 -10.96 -5.89 -19.32
CA SER A 171 -10.00 -5.06 -18.58
C SER A 171 -10.71 -3.99 -17.77
N ASP A 172 -10.10 -3.65 -16.62
CA ASP A 172 -10.47 -2.51 -15.78
C ASP A 172 -11.98 -2.53 -15.47
N ILE A 173 -12.42 -3.67 -14.88
CA ILE A 173 -13.83 -4.00 -14.66
C ILE A 173 -14.38 -3.48 -13.33
N GLU A 174 -13.56 -2.78 -12.54
CA GLU A 174 -13.99 -2.14 -11.29
C GLU A 174 -15.04 -1.07 -11.53
N ASP A 175 -16.02 -0.98 -10.63
CA ASP A 175 -17.13 -0.03 -10.72
C ASP A 175 -16.69 1.42 -10.44
N MET A 176 -15.60 1.60 -9.67
CA MET A 176 -15.00 2.89 -9.33
C MET A 176 -13.54 2.95 -9.76
N ASN A 177 -13.23 3.83 -10.69
CA ASN A 177 -11.87 4.05 -11.22
C ASN A 177 -10.98 4.90 -10.31
N THR A 178 -11.46 5.28 -9.12
CA THR A 178 -10.74 6.06 -8.11
C THR A 178 -10.06 5.19 -7.06
N ASN A 179 -10.21 3.85 -7.16
CA ASN A 179 -9.58 2.94 -6.22
C ASN A 179 -8.06 2.98 -6.36
N CYS A 180 -7.40 3.32 -5.28
CA CYS A 180 -5.94 3.30 -5.20
C CYS A 180 -5.48 2.79 -3.84
N THR A 181 -4.31 2.17 -3.82
CA THR A 181 -3.62 1.75 -2.60
C THR A 181 -2.32 2.53 -2.47
N ARG A 182 -2.09 3.08 -1.28
CA ARG A 182 -0.81 3.70 -0.92
C ARG A 182 0.11 2.63 -0.40
N PHE A 183 1.26 2.47 -1.04
CA PHE A 183 2.35 1.61 -0.62
C PHE A 183 3.51 2.45 -0.14
N VAL A 184 4.21 1.96 0.89
CA VAL A 184 5.41 2.60 1.41
C VAL A 184 6.60 1.65 1.32
N VAL A 185 7.72 2.17 0.85
CA VAL A 185 9.01 1.48 0.90
C VAL A 185 9.67 1.82 2.22
N LEU A 186 10.00 0.80 3.00
CA LEU A 186 10.60 0.93 4.33
C LEU A 186 12.06 0.51 4.30
N HIS A 187 12.87 1.22 5.10
CA HIS A 187 14.29 0.96 5.30
C HIS A 187 14.73 1.45 6.69
N LYS A 188 15.86 1.00 7.20
CA LYS A 188 16.39 1.46 8.51
C LYS A 188 16.90 2.89 8.47
N ASP A 189 17.61 3.26 7.42
CA ASP A 189 18.31 4.52 7.34
C ASP A 189 17.49 5.61 6.65
N LYS A 190 17.83 6.86 6.98
CA LYS A 190 17.28 8.04 6.36
C LYS A 190 17.93 8.22 4.97
N GLN A 191 17.13 8.20 3.92
CA GLN A 191 17.61 8.52 2.57
C GLN A 191 17.45 10.01 2.26
N GLU A 192 18.28 10.51 1.33
CA GLU A 192 18.07 11.83 0.74
C GLU A 192 16.81 11.81 -0.14
N VAL A 193 16.01 12.84 0.04
CA VAL A 193 14.77 13.01 -0.71
C VAL A 193 15.07 13.84 -1.95
N LEU A 194 15.07 13.19 -3.10
CA LEU A 194 15.33 13.81 -4.40
C LEU A 194 14.04 13.83 -5.25
N GLY A 195 13.16 14.80 -5.04
CA GLY A 195 11.93 14.86 -5.81
C GLY A 195 11.15 16.16 -5.64
N THR A 196 10.20 16.40 -6.53
CA THR A 196 9.36 17.60 -6.53
C THR A 196 8.12 17.47 -5.63
N LYS A 197 7.66 16.23 -5.37
CA LYS A 197 6.56 15.94 -4.45
C LYS A 197 7.11 15.16 -3.26
N VAL A 198 7.28 15.87 -2.17
CA VAL A 198 7.82 15.34 -0.92
C VAL A 198 6.76 15.40 0.15
N ALA A 199 6.65 14.34 0.92
CA ALA A 199 5.85 14.30 2.14
C ALA A 199 6.72 13.89 3.33
N THR A 200 6.26 14.25 4.53
CA THR A 200 6.84 13.79 5.80
C THR A 200 5.76 13.12 6.61
N ALA A 201 6.04 11.96 7.17
CA ALA A 201 5.14 11.28 8.10
C ALA A 201 5.70 11.33 9.51
N ILE A 202 4.86 11.70 10.45
CA ILE A 202 5.16 11.64 11.90
C ILE A 202 4.05 10.92 12.64
N VAL A 203 4.39 10.42 13.83
CA VAL A 203 3.42 9.95 14.82
C VAL A 203 3.69 10.66 16.12
N CYS A 204 2.64 11.09 16.80
CA CYS A 204 2.78 11.73 18.09
C CYS A 204 1.70 11.28 19.09
N GLN A 205 2.03 11.33 20.37
CA GLN A 205 1.09 11.20 21.47
C GLN A 205 1.00 12.54 22.19
N LEU A 206 -0.23 13.03 22.40
CA LEU A 206 -0.46 14.32 23.03
C LEU A 206 -0.11 14.30 24.52
N LYS A 207 0.29 15.44 25.08
CA LYS A 207 0.36 15.65 26.54
C LYS A 207 -1.05 15.89 27.09
N GLY A 208 -1.58 14.93 27.85
CA GLY A 208 -2.90 15.03 28.47
C GLY A 208 -4.06 14.75 27.50
N ASP A 209 -5.25 14.75 28.04
CA ASP A 209 -6.54 14.45 27.39
C ASP A 209 -7.54 15.64 27.45
N ASN A 210 -7.03 16.84 27.75
CA ASN A 210 -7.85 18.04 27.87
C ASN A 210 -8.48 18.46 26.55
N ALA A 211 -9.68 19.02 26.64
CA ALA A 211 -10.38 19.55 25.48
C ALA A 211 -9.52 20.60 24.74
N GLY A 212 -9.35 20.39 23.42
CA GLY A 212 -8.56 21.27 22.57
C GLY A 212 -7.10 20.87 22.35
N ALA A 213 -6.56 19.86 23.04
CA ALA A 213 -5.15 19.44 22.90
C ALA A 213 -4.74 19.15 21.44
N LEU A 214 -5.57 18.46 20.69
CA LEU A 214 -5.32 18.23 19.25
C LEU A 214 -5.38 19.55 18.46
N CYS A 215 -6.31 20.44 18.78
CA CYS A 215 -6.42 21.75 18.11
C CYS A 215 -5.15 22.60 18.31
N GLU A 216 -4.56 22.56 19.50
CA GLU A 216 -3.30 23.28 19.77
C GLU A 216 -2.15 22.80 18.90
N ILE A 217 -2.07 21.49 18.62
CA ILE A 217 -1.08 20.93 17.69
C ILE A 217 -1.38 21.37 16.26
N LEU A 218 -2.63 21.25 15.80
CA LEU A 218 -3.01 21.65 14.45
C LEU A 218 -2.77 23.16 14.20
N GLN A 219 -2.91 24.01 15.23
CA GLN A 219 -2.57 25.42 15.13
C GLN A 219 -1.08 25.66 14.85
N GLU A 220 -0.17 24.81 15.34
CA GLU A 220 1.27 24.97 15.04
C GLU A 220 1.58 24.77 13.56
N PHE A 221 0.86 23.87 12.88
CA PHE A 221 0.92 23.71 11.44
C PHE A 221 0.33 24.91 10.71
N ALA A 222 -0.87 25.36 11.10
CA ALA A 222 -1.55 26.47 10.47
C ALA A 222 -0.76 27.79 10.59
N LYS A 223 -0.19 28.09 11.75
CA LYS A 223 0.62 29.31 12.01
C LYS A 223 1.82 29.44 11.08
N ARG A 224 2.40 28.30 10.65
CA ARG A 224 3.60 28.24 9.83
C ARG A 224 3.31 27.87 8.37
N ASN A 225 2.02 27.91 7.98
CA ASN A 225 1.56 27.58 6.62
C ASN A 225 2.06 26.20 6.15
N VAL A 226 1.99 25.20 7.04
CA VAL A 226 2.36 23.81 6.76
C VAL A 226 1.08 23.00 6.55
N ASN A 227 0.93 22.42 5.35
CA ASN A 227 -0.25 21.64 4.99
C ASN A 227 -0.16 20.20 5.52
N LEU A 228 -1.28 19.71 6.06
CA LEU A 228 -1.48 18.31 6.45
C LEU A 228 -2.32 17.59 5.40
N THR A 229 -1.80 16.49 4.87
CA THR A 229 -2.49 15.68 3.86
C THR A 229 -3.21 14.47 4.46
N LYS A 230 -2.88 14.08 5.70
CA LYS A 230 -3.55 13.02 6.46
C LYS A 230 -3.48 13.31 7.95
N ILE A 231 -4.58 13.00 8.64
CA ILE A 231 -4.67 12.95 10.09
C ILE A 231 -5.43 11.68 10.43
N GLU A 232 -4.84 10.83 11.25
CA GLU A 232 -5.47 9.60 11.72
C GLU A 232 -5.17 9.35 13.18
N SER A 233 -6.20 9.13 13.98
CA SER A 233 -6.07 8.74 15.39
C SER A 233 -6.11 7.24 15.55
N ARG A 234 -5.26 6.72 16.45
CA ARG A 234 -5.25 5.31 16.81
C ARG A 234 -5.07 5.14 18.32
N PRO A 235 -5.57 4.05 18.92
CA PRO A 235 -5.28 3.74 20.31
C PRO A 235 -3.77 3.65 20.57
N ALA A 236 -3.31 4.27 21.65
CA ALA A 236 -1.90 4.28 22.02
C ALA A 236 -1.39 2.93 22.59
N ARG A 237 -2.31 2.00 22.89
CA ARG A 237 -2.05 0.71 23.54
C ARG A 237 -1.47 0.81 24.95
N THR A 238 -1.52 1.99 25.56
CA THR A 238 -1.08 2.28 26.94
C THR A 238 -2.24 2.31 27.91
N GLY A 239 -3.45 2.59 27.45
CA GLY A 239 -4.69 2.62 28.25
C GLY A 239 -5.91 2.99 27.39
N LEU A 240 -7.11 2.82 27.97
CA LEU A 240 -8.34 3.27 27.33
C LEU A 240 -8.40 4.80 27.37
N GLY A 241 -8.72 5.42 26.24
CA GLY A 241 -8.81 6.88 26.10
C GLY A 241 -7.50 7.54 25.67
N GLU A 242 -6.39 6.81 25.61
CA GLU A 242 -5.12 7.34 25.12
C GLU A 242 -4.96 7.07 23.63
N TYR A 243 -4.60 8.12 22.87
CA TYR A 243 -4.49 8.08 21.41
C TYR A 243 -3.13 8.58 20.94
N ILE A 244 -2.68 7.98 19.85
CA ILE A 244 -1.61 8.48 19.00
C ILE A 244 -2.18 9.02 17.70
N PHE A 245 -1.50 10.00 17.11
CA PHE A 245 -1.91 10.65 15.88
C PHE A 245 -0.85 10.49 14.82
N PHE A 246 -1.25 9.89 13.69
CA PHE A 246 -0.47 9.87 12.46
C PHE A 246 -0.77 11.14 11.68
N LEU A 247 0.27 11.89 11.32
CA LEU A 247 0.18 13.12 10.57
C LEU A 247 1.08 13.03 9.34
N ASN A 248 0.50 13.22 8.15
CA ASN A 248 1.28 13.38 6.93
C ASN A 248 1.31 14.85 6.55
N ILE A 249 2.52 15.35 6.34
CA ILE A 249 2.86 16.75 6.11
C ILE A 249 3.33 16.88 4.67
N GLU A 250 2.86 17.89 3.96
CA GLU A 250 3.36 18.23 2.63
C GLU A 250 4.71 18.94 2.77
N GLY A 251 5.77 18.34 2.21
CA GLY A 251 7.14 18.86 2.24
C GLY A 251 8.10 18.04 3.09
N SER A 252 9.35 18.50 3.15
CA SER A 252 10.48 17.83 3.81
C SER A 252 10.80 18.45 5.17
N VAL A 253 11.22 17.63 6.14
CA VAL A 253 11.79 18.10 7.43
C VAL A 253 13.04 18.98 7.26
N LEU A 254 13.60 19.05 6.06
CA LEU A 254 14.75 19.93 5.76
C LEU A 254 14.32 21.39 5.52
N THR A 255 13.03 21.64 5.25
CA THR A 255 12.47 22.99 5.10
C THR A 255 12.29 23.64 6.47
N GLU A 256 12.67 24.90 6.62
CA GLU A 256 12.74 25.59 7.91
C GLU A 256 11.38 25.67 8.61
N ASN A 257 10.31 26.04 7.87
CA ASN A 257 8.96 26.13 8.45
C ASN A 257 8.45 24.78 8.98
N ILE A 258 8.78 23.65 8.31
CA ILE A 258 8.41 22.30 8.81
C ILE A 258 9.23 21.94 10.03
N LYS A 259 10.52 22.23 10.02
CA LYS A 259 11.41 21.97 11.16
C LYS A 259 10.98 22.74 12.42
N GLU A 260 10.68 24.04 12.29
CA GLU A 260 10.13 24.85 13.37
C GLU A 260 8.77 24.32 13.84
N THR A 261 7.90 23.90 12.90
CA THR A 261 6.60 23.31 13.24
C THR A 261 6.78 22.05 14.08
N LEU A 262 7.65 21.13 13.65
CA LEU A 262 7.88 19.89 14.36
C LEU A 262 8.49 20.11 15.74
N THR A 263 9.33 21.12 15.90
CA THR A 263 9.86 21.53 17.21
C THR A 263 8.73 22.00 18.14
N ALA A 264 7.85 22.89 17.67
CA ALA A 264 6.72 23.39 18.44
C ALA A 264 5.68 22.28 18.75
N VAL A 265 5.47 21.34 17.83
CA VAL A 265 4.62 20.15 18.04
C VAL A 265 5.22 19.25 19.12
N ALA A 266 6.54 19.02 19.10
CA ALA A 266 7.20 18.15 20.06
C ALA A 266 7.08 18.68 21.51
N GLU A 267 7.06 20.01 21.71
CA GLU A 267 6.85 20.62 23.03
C GLU A 267 5.47 20.29 23.63
N LYS A 268 4.45 20.04 22.77
CA LYS A 268 3.06 19.74 23.15
C LYS A 268 2.76 18.24 23.22
N CYS A 269 3.71 17.38 22.83
CA CYS A 269 3.56 15.94 22.79
C CYS A 269 4.34 15.26 23.91
N LEU A 270 3.86 14.09 24.36
CA LEU A 270 4.64 13.19 25.22
C LEU A 270 5.86 12.67 24.45
N TRP A 271 5.65 12.33 23.18
CA TRP A 271 6.69 11.94 22.24
C TRP A 271 6.24 12.19 20.80
N VAL A 272 7.23 12.35 19.93
CA VAL A 272 7.05 12.41 18.47
C VAL A 272 8.02 11.45 17.83
N LYS A 273 7.50 10.56 16.97
CA LYS A 273 8.29 9.65 16.13
C LYS A 273 8.24 10.14 14.69
N ASN A 274 9.40 10.53 14.15
CA ASN A 274 9.51 10.88 12.74
C ASN A 274 9.71 9.59 11.93
N LEU A 275 8.75 9.28 11.04
CA LEU A 275 8.80 8.11 10.15
C LEU A 275 9.56 8.39 8.84
N GLY A 276 9.98 9.64 8.58
CA GLY A 276 10.79 10.02 7.43
C GLY A 276 10.14 11.09 6.56
N SER A 277 11.00 11.72 5.74
CA SER A 277 10.57 12.50 4.56
C SER A 277 10.86 11.67 3.32
N PHE A 278 9.93 11.62 2.38
CA PHE A 278 9.97 10.69 1.25
C PHE A 278 9.31 11.30 0.01
N ASN A 279 9.69 10.78 -1.14
CA ASN A 279 9.05 11.10 -2.41
C ASN A 279 7.68 10.42 -2.51
N VAL A 280 6.72 11.11 -3.11
CA VAL A 280 5.40 10.59 -3.42
C VAL A 280 5.25 10.46 -4.93
N GLU A 281 5.02 9.25 -5.40
CA GLU A 281 4.83 8.90 -6.80
C GLU A 281 3.41 8.38 -7.03
N LYS A 282 2.73 8.87 -8.07
CA LYS A 282 1.41 8.38 -8.46
C LYS A 282 1.52 7.57 -9.75
N ILE A 283 1.13 6.30 -9.67
CA ILE A 283 1.22 5.34 -10.77
C ILE A 283 -0.18 4.98 -11.27
N ASP A 284 -0.46 5.34 -12.52
CA ASP A 284 -1.60 4.85 -13.27
C ASP A 284 -1.12 3.68 -14.16
N ASN A 285 -1.43 2.46 -13.73
CA ASN A 285 -0.99 1.21 -14.34
C ASN A 285 -2.05 0.57 -15.26
N LYS A 286 -2.93 1.39 -15.84
CA LYS A 286 -3.93 0.93 -16.82
C LYS A 286 -3.27 0.17 -17.97
N ILE A 287 -3.93 -0.90 -18.41
CA ILE A 287 -3.53 -1.60 -19.62
C ILE A 287 -3.80 -0.65 -20.79
N LYS A 288 -2.75 -0.16 -21.44
CA LYS A 288 -2.92 0.59 -22.70
C LYS A 288 -3.62 -0.33 -23.69
N LYS A 289 -4.87 -0.03 -24.05
CA LYS A 289 -5.55 -0.71 -25.15
C LYS A 289 -4.69 -0.50 -26.39
N VAL A 290 -4.08 -1.56 -26.89
CA VAL A 290 -3.53 -1.56 -28.24
C VAL A 290 -4.76 -1.49 -29.15
N VAL A 291 -5.02 -0.32 -29.71
CA VAL A 291 -5.99 -0.17 -30.80
C VAL A 291 -5.34 -0.85 -32.00
N ILE A 292 -5.80 -2.06 -32.32
CA ILE A 292 -5.46 -2.78 -33.55
C ILE A 292 -6.36 -2.23 -34.66
#